data_c812914086a2b0807de9a56695266051
#
_entry.id   c812914086a2b0807de9a56695266051
#
_cell.length_a   1.000
_cell.length_b   1.000
_cell.length_c   1.000
_cell.angle_alpha   90.00
_cell.angle_beta   90.00
_cell.angle_gamma   90.00
#
_symmetry.space_group_name_H-M   'P 1'
#
loop_
_entity.id
_entity.type
_entity.pdbx_description
1 polymer ?
#
loop_
_entity_poly.entity_id
_entity_poly.type
_entity_poly.pdbx_seq_one_letter_code
_entity_poly.pdbx_strand_id
1 'polypeptide(L)'
;MTTGVQNWLDKLGYSAEPAVLHVRGTPVSETHPYALEIKALLRPDGAIRAQAVFEVEGVPTVVFVGDDDNPLTSAALDDARKRIWNQNLATIVIEFKGDQALALPARKLKQAGERLRLEEARPDGPFSALDVATANLSRRLPKWFDVKARVDRKLLANLSTTVSKLSDDGYPKVASGKERRRLAELLMGQVLFVSYLEHREIVGTTYRQRREVAELHGLVTQHHRDGIRTLIDWLRSDFNGDFLGGDRHDPWTALSDAGFDLLNQFLRRTDMRTGQGDFWNYDFSYIPVELLSGLYEKFLTPEQQAKEGAYYTPRNLAMLAVDQAFMASPDPIAETIFDGAC
;
A
#
# COMPACT_ATOMS: atom_id res chain seq x y z
N MET A 1 -22.98 -3.74 -13.22
CA MET A 1 -22.17 -3.15 -14.31
C MET A 1 -23.14 -2.60 -15.35
N THR A 2 -22.90 -1.39 -15.85
CA THR A 2 -23.76 -0.79 -16.89
C THR A 2 -23.48 -1.39 -18.27
N THR A 3 -24.44 -1.22 -19.18
CA THR A 3 -24.30 -1.67 -20.58
C THR A 3 -23.10 -1.03 -21.28
N GLY A 4 -22.79 0.23 -20.95
CA GLY A 4 -21.64 0.96 -21.50
C GLY A 4 -20.30 0.35 -21.12
N VAL A 5 -20.09 0.08 -19.83
CA VAL A 5 -18.86 -0.57 -19.32
C VAL A 5 -18.68 -1.95 -19.94
N GLN A 6 -19.76 -2.76 -20.02
CA GLN A 6 -19.70 -4.07 -20.65
C GLN A 6 -19.27 -3.99 -22.11
N ASN A 7 -19.84 -3.05 -22.85
CA ASN A 7 -19.51 -2.86 -24.27
C ASN A 7 -18.01 -2.50 -24.47
N TRP A 8 -17.43 -1.68 -23.58
CA TRP A 8 -15.99 -1.41 -23.60
C TRP A 8 -15.15 -2.66 -23.34
N LEU A 9 -15.51 -3.44 -22.31
CA LEU A 9 -14.78 -4.65 -21.95
C LEU A 9 -14.85 -5.70 -23.09
N ASP A 10 -16.00 -5.83 -23.74
CA ASP A 10 -16.19 -6.74 -24.89
C ASP A 10 -15.33 -6.30 -26.07
N LYS A 11 -15.40 -5.03 -26.44
CA LYS A 11 -14.65 -4.50 -27.58
C LYS A 11 -13.13 -4.53 -27.40
N LEU A 12 -12.64 -4.32 -26.19
CA LEU A 12 -11.23 -4.43 -25.85
C LEU A 12 -10.79 -5.89 -25.57
N GLY A 13 -11.70 -6.86 -25.64
CA GLY A 13 -11.41 -8.29 -25.49
C GLY A 13 -11.24 -8.77 -24.05
N TYR A 14 -11.50 -7.95 -23.04
CA TYR A 14 -11.36 -8.35 -21.63
C TYR A 14 -12.41 -9.38 -21.20
N SER A 15 -13.62 -9.33 -21.75
CA SER A 15 -14.69 -10.28 -21.45
C SER A 15 -14.45 -11.68 -22.01
N ALA A 16 -13.49 -11.84 -22.92
CA ALA A 16 -13.12 -13.14 -23.47
C ALA A 16 -12.36 -14.02 -22.45
N GLU A 17 -11.81 -13.40 -21.41
CA GLU A 17 -11.02 -14.06 -20.36
C GLU A 17 -11.69 -13.91 -18.98
N PRO A 18 -12.88 -14.51 -18.76
CA PRO A 18 -13.68 -14.28 -17.56
C PRO A 18 -13.02 -14.80 -16.28
N ALA A 19 -12.10 -15.75 -16.39
CA ALA A 19 -11.39 -16.31 -15.24
C ALA A 19 -10.42 -15.31 -14.57
N VAL A 20 -9.96 -14.30 -15.32
CA VAL A 20 -9.00 -13.27 -14.88
C VAL A 20 -9.60 -11.85 -14.89
N LEU A 21 -10.90 -11.75 -15.14
CA LEU A 21 -11.67 -10.51 -15.09
C LEU A 21 -12.62 -10.51 -13.89
N HIS A 22 -12.27 -9.79 -12.86
CA HIS A 22 -13.10 -9.61 -11.68
C HIS A 22 -14.02 -8.39 -11.88
N VAL A 23 -15.32 -8.62 -11.77
CA VAL A 23 -16.35 -7.59 -12.00
C VAL A 23 -17.02 -7.22 -10.69
N ARG A 24 -17.36 -5.95 -10.52
CA ARG A 24 -18.10 -5.47 -9.35
C ARG A 24 -19.41 -6.24 -9.18
N GLY A 25 -19.64 -6.72 -7.95
CA GLY A 25 -20.83 -7.50 -7.61
C GLY A 25 -20.68 -9.00 -7.81
N THR A 26 -19.54 -9.48 -8.35
CA THR A 26 -19.24 -10.91 -8.41
C THR A 26 -18.31 -11.30 -7.23
N PRO A 27 -18.49 -12.50 -6.65
CA PRO A 27 -17.60 -12.98 -5.61
C PRO A 27 -16.16 -13.14 -6.12
N VAL A 28 -15.20 -12.71 -5.32
CA VAL A 28 -13.78 -13.01 -5.51
C VAL A 28 -13.42 -14.18 -4.60
N SER A 29 -12.77 -15.21 -5.16
CA SER A 29 -12.35 -16.38 -4.39
C SER A 29 -11.50 -15.98 -3.18
N GLU A 30 -11.79 -16.53 -2.01
CA GLU A 30 -11.00 -16.31 -0.80
C GLU A 30 -9.56 -16.86 -0.91
N THR A 31 -9.39 -17.87 -1.77
CA THR A 31 -8.07 -18.48 -2.03
C THR A 31 -7.23 -17.68 -3.03
N HIS A 32 -7.80 -16.60 -3.60
CA HIS A 32 -7.05 -15.78 -4.55
C HIS A 32 -5.93 -14.99 -3.83
N PRO A 33 -4.68 -15.00 -4.34
CA PRO A 33 -3.55 -14.31 -3.70
C PRO A 33 -3.79 -12.85 -3.36
N TYR A 34 -4.59 -12.16 -4.17
CA TYR A 34 -4.91 -10.74 -4.03
C TYR A 34 -6.39 -10.49 -3.74
N ALA A 35 -7.07 -11.46 -3.09
CA ALA A 35 -8.50 -11.37 -2.81
C ALA A 35 -8.87 -10.06 -2.06
N LEU A 36 -8.11 -9.70 -1.04
CA LEU A 36 -8.36 -8.50 -0.24
C LEU A 36 -8.22 -7.22 -1.04
N GLU A 37 -7.18 -7.14 -1.87
CA GLU A 37 -6.90 -5.98 -2.70
C GLU A 37 -7.94 -5.83 -3.81
N ILE A 38 -8.34 -6.91 -4.46
CA ILE A 38 -9.39 -6.91 -5.50
C ILE A 38 -10.73 -6.51 -4.88
N LYS A 39 -11.09 -7.09 -3.72
CA LYS A 39 -12.32 -6.71 -2.99
C LYS A 39 -12.31 -5.23 -2.61
N ALA A 40 -11.17 -4.70 -2.15
CA ALA A 40 -11.04 -3.27 -1.83
C ALA A 40 -11.21 -2.37 -3.06
N LEU A 41 -10.73 -2.79 -4.23
CA LEU A 41 -10.93 -2.06 -5.50
C LEU A 41 -12.40 -2.05 -5.93
N LEU A 42 -13.07 -3.21 -5.88
CA LEU A 42 -14.43 -3.43 -6.39
C LEU A 42 -15.53 -3.03 -5.41
N ARG A 43 -15.19 -2.65 -4.20
CA ARG A 43 -16.15 -2.30 -3.13
C ARG A 43 -17.08 -1.17 -3.57
N PRO A 44 -18.41 -1.36 -3.57
CA PRO A 44 -19.38 -0.38 -4.11
C PRO A 44 -19.39 0.94 -3.36
N ASP A 45 -19.24 0.89 -2.02
CA ASP A 45 -19.18 2.03 -1.10
C ASP A 45 -17.74 2.51 -0.84
N GLY A 46 -16.75 1.89 -1.48
CA GLY A 46 -15.35 2.24 -1.37
C GLY A 46 -14.97 3.51 -2.15
N ALA A 47 -13.85 4.11 -1.79
CA ALA A 47 -13.39 5.35 -2.42
C ALA A 47 -12.93 5.17 -3.88
N ILE A 48 -12.50 3.96 -4.29
CA ILE A 48 -12.05 3.67 -5.66
C ILE A 48 -13.23 3.33 -6.58
N ARG A 49 -14.14 2.51 -6.09
CA ARG A 49 -15.35 2.06 -6.80
C ARG A 49 -15.07 1.56 -8.22
N ALA A 50 -14.02 0.72 -8.38
CA ALA A 50 -13.73 0.14 -9.68
C ALA A 50 -14.91 -0.69 -10.21
N GLN A 51 -15.13 -0.69 -11.53
CA GLN A 51 -16.15 -1.48 -12.21
C GLN A 51 -15.68 -2.91 -12.46
N ALA A 52 -14.38 -3.04 -12.79
CA ALA A 52 -13.73 -4.31 -12.99
C ALA A 52 -12.23 -4.21 -12.73
N VAL A 53 -11.60 -5.36 -12.55
CA VAL A 53 -10.14 -5.53 -12.41
C VAL A 53 -9.71 -6.68 -13.30
N PHE A 54 -8.72 -6.47 -14.14
CA PHE A 54 -8.15 -7.50 -14.99
C PHE A 54 -6.74 -7.90 -14.52
N GLU A 55 -6.48 -9.17 -14.54
CA GLU A 55 -5.21 -9.76 -14.11
C GLU A 55 -4.36 -10.22 -15.28
N VAL A 56 -3.07 -10.10 -15.10
CA VAL A 56 -2.07 -10.75 -15.96
C VAL A 56 -1.20 -11.61 -15.07
N GLU A 57 -1.10 -12.89 -15.39
CA GLU A 57 -0.33 -13.88 -14.60
C GLU A 57 -0.72 -13.90 -13.11
N GLY A 58 -2.04 -13.77 -12.84
CA GLY A 58 -2.58 -13.77 -11.47
C GLY A 58 -2.34 -12.49 -10.67
N VAL A 59 -1.86 -11.41 -11.31
CA VAL A 59 -1.62 -10.12 -10.66
C VAL A 59 -2.58 -9.06 -11.19
N PRO A 60 -3.36 -8.35 -10.33
CA PRO A 60 -4.17 -7.21 -10.73
C PRO A 60 -3.37 -6.18 -11.50
N THR A 61 -3.68 -5.99 -12.78
CA THR A 61 -2.86 -5.17 -13.69
C THR A 61 -3.60 -3.97 -14.24
N VAL A 62 -4.87 -4.14 -14.61
CA VAL A 62 -5.72 -3.05 -15.12
C VAL A 62 -6.92 -2.86 -14.20
N VAL A 63 -7.17 -1.63 -13.80
CA VAL A 63 -8.34 -1.23 -13.01
C VAL A 63 -9.25 -0.36 -13.88
N PHE A 64 -10.49 -0.77 -14.03
CA PHE A 64 -11.51 -0.03 -14.79
C PHE A 64 -12.37 0.77 -13.81
N VAL A 65 -12.47 2.07 -14.06
CA VAL A 65 -13.25 3.00 -13.24
C VAL A 65 -14.20 3.82 -14.11
N GLY A 66 -15.16 4.49 -13.46
CA GLY A 66 -16.13 5.29 -14.16
C GLY A 66 -17.32 4.45 -14.67
N ASP A 67 -18.41 5.15 -14.92
CA ASP A 67 -19.67 4.59 -15.33
C ASP A 67 -20.48 5.70 -16.02
N ASP A 68 -21.25 5.35 -17.05
CA ASP A 68 -22.08 6.30 -17.80
C ASP A 68 -23.15 6.95 -16.91
N ASP A 69 -23.69 6.18 -15.95
CA ASP A 69 -24.73 6.66 -15.03
C ASP A 69 -24.16 7.48 -13.86
N ASN A 70 -22.86 7.31 -13.54
CA ASN A 70 -22.19 8.03 -12.46
C ASN A 70 -20.72 8.31 -12.80
N PRO A 71 -20.45 9.26 -13.72
CA PRO A 71 -19.10 9.57 -14.14
C PRO A 71 -18.28 10.14 -12.98
N LEU A 72 -17.01 9.78 -12.95
CA LEU A 72 -16.09 10.34 -11.94
C LEU A 72 -15.79 11.82 -12.23
N THR A 73 -15.78 12.63 -11.19
CA THR A 73 -15.17 13.96 -11.28
C THR A 73 -13.65 13.82 -11.38
N SER A 74 -12.96 14.82 -11.90
CA SER A 74 -11.49 14.81 -11.98
C SER A 74 -10.85 14.60 -10.60
N ALA A 75 -11.41 15.19 -9.54
CA ALA A 75 -10.93 15.02 -8.18
C ALA A 75 -11.13 13.58 -7.67
N ALA A 76 -12.28 12.96 -7.96
CA ALA A 76 -12.56 11.57 -7.59
C ALA A 76 -11.67 10.58 -8.33
N LEU A 77 -11.40 10.82 -9.62
CA LEU A 77 -10.45 10.03 -10.41
C LEU A 77 -9.02 10.13 -9.85
N ASP A 78 -8.57 11.34 -9.51
CA ASP A 78 -7.26 11.54 -8.93
C ASP A 78 -7.14 10.86 -7.56
N ASP A 79 -8.18 10.90 -6.73
CA ASP A 79 -8.21 10.22 -5.44
C ASP A 79 -8.18 8.69 -5.62
N ALA A 80 -9.00 8.14 -6.52
CA ALA A 80 -8.98 6.72 -6.84
C ALA A 80 -7.59 6.27 -7.33
N ARG A 81 -6.94 7.05 -8.21
CA ARG A 81 -5.59 6.74 -8.71
C ARG A 81 -4.53 6.76 -7.61
N LYS A 82 -4.62 7.67 -6.65
CA LYS A 82 -3.71 7.71 -5.48
C LYS A 82 -3.83 6.44 -4.64
N ARG A 83 -5.05 5.95 -4.42
CA ARG A 83 -5.31 4.72 -3.66
C ARG A 83 -4.84 3.48 -4.41
N ILE A 84 -5.10 3.40 -5.72
CA ILE A 84 -4.58 2.34 -6.60
C ILE A 84 -3.04 2.34 -6.59
N TRP A 85 -2.40 3.51 -6.64
CA TRP A 85 -0.95 3.63 -6.52
C TRP A 85 -0.44 3.09 -5.18
N ASN A 86 -1.13 3.36 -4.06
CA ASN A 86 -0.77 2.86 -2.74
C ASN A 86 -0.88 1.32 -2.64
N GLN A 87 -1.80 0.68 -3.35
CA GLN A 87 -1.88 -0.79 -3.41
C GLN A 87 -0.66 -1.44 -4.09
N ASN A 88 0.08 -0.69 -4.90
CA ASN A 88 1.31 -1.14 -5.56
C ASN A 88 1.16 -2.29 -6.57
N LEU A 89 -0.04 -2.65 -6.97
CA LEU A 89 -0.33 -3.76 -7.88
C LEU A 89 -0.56 -3.26 -9.30
N ALA A 90 -1.67 -2.58 -9.54
CA ALA A 90 -2.08 -2.16 -10.87
C ALA A 90 -1.05 -1.23 -11.54
N THR A 91 -0.95 -1.38 -12.85
CA THR A 91 -0.08 -0.54 -13.69
C THR A 91 -0.86 0.44 -14.54
N ILE A 92 -2.13 0.13 -14.80
CA ILE A 92 -3.00 0.88 -15.70
C ILE A 92 -4.34 1.14 -15.02
N VAL A 93 -4.87 2.34 -15.20
CA VAL A 93 -6.25 2.70 -14.86
C VAL A 93 -6.93 3.13 -16.14
N ILE A 94 -8.10 2.58 -16.44
CA ILE A 94 -8.93 2.99 -17.59
C ILE A 94 -10.24 3.57 -17.04
N GLU A 95 -10.45 4.85 -17.30
CA GLU A 95 -11.72 5.52 -16.98
C GLU A 95 -12.64 5.45 -18.21
N PHE A 96 -13.84 4.91 -18.02
CA PHE A 96 -14.89 4.91 -19.03
C PHE A 96 -15.83 6.11 -18.84
N LYS A 97 -16.20 6.75 -19.98
CA LYS A 97 -17.08 7.90 -20.00
C LYS A 97 -17.84 7.93 -21.34
N GLY A 98 -18.95 7.23 -21.40
CA GLY A 98 -19.72 7.05 -22.61
C GLY A 98 -18.93 6.31 -23.69
N ASP A 99 -18.87 6.89 -24.87
CA ASP A 99 -18.11 6.38 -26.03
C ASP A 99 -16.62 6.74 -26.01
N GLN A 100 -16.15 7.37 -24.95
CA GLN A 100 -14.76 7.73 -24.72
C GLN A 100 -14.19 7.00 -23.50
N ALA A 101 -12.89 6.69 -23.55
CA ALA A 101 -12.17 6.22 -22.40
C ALA A 101 -10.83 6.95 -22.28
N LEU A 102 -10.31 7.01 -21.06
CA LEU A 102 -9.02 7.58 -20.76
C LEU A 102 -8.15 6.53 -20.06
N ALA A 103 -7.12 6.05 -20.74
CA ALA A 103 -6.12 5.19 -20.15
C ALA A 103 -5.04 6.02 -19.47
N LEU A 104 -4.68 5.65 -18.24
CA LEU A 104 -3.80 6.39 -17.35
C LEU A 104 -2.78 5.46 -16.70
N PRO A 105 -1.51 5.89 -16.53
CA PRO A 105 -0.56 5.14 -15.74
C PRO A 105 -0.93 5.20 -14.25
N ALA A 106 -1.07 4.04 -13.59
CA ALA A 106 -1.36 3.98 -12.17
C ALA A 106 -0.17 4.47 -11.31
N ARG A 107 1.07 4.30 -11.81
CA ARG A 107 2.29 4.60 -11.06
C ARG A 107 2.80 6.03 -11.23
N LYS A 108 2.36 6.77 -12.25
CA LYS A 108 2.81 8.14 -12.55
C LYS A 108 1.63 9.08 -12.63
N LEU A 109 1.15 9.52 -11.49
CA LEU A 109 -0.09 10.30 -11.36
C LEU A 109 -0.09 11.63 -12.15
N LYS A 110 1.09 12.24 -12.35
CA LYS A 110 1.23 13.51 -13.10
C LYS A 110 1.40 13.30 -14.61
N GLN A 111 1.55 12.06 -15.08
CA GLN A 111 1.72 11.78 -16.50
C GLN A 111 0.36 11.79 -17.20
N ALA A 112 0.30 12.43 -18.36
CA ALA A 112 -0.89 12.42 -19.21
C ALA A 112 -1.26 11.00 -19.65
N GLY A 113 -2.55 10.77 -19.76
CA GLY A 113 -3.13 9.54 -20.28
C GLY A 113 -3.30 9.57 -21.79
N GLU A 114 -3.76 8.43 -22.35
CA GLU A 114 -4.15 8.27 -23.74
C GLU A 114 -5.67 8.14 -23.85
N ARG A 115 -6.26 8.85 -24.82
CA ARG A 115 -7.69 8.81 -25.08
C ARG A 115 -8.01 7.67 -26.05
N LEU A 116 -9.09 6.99 -25.77
CA LEU A 116 -9.65 5.92 -26.60
C LEU A 116 -11.07 6.29 -27.02
N ARG A 117 -11.47 5.83 -28.19
CA ARG A 117 -12.86 5.93 -28.68
C ARG A 117 -13.44 4.54 -28.83
N LEU A 118 -14.69 4.36 -28.45
CA LEU A 118 -15.36 3.06 -28.49
C LEU A 118 -15.44 2.48 -29.92
N GLU A 119 -15.60 3.34 -30.91
CA GLU A 119 -15.64 2.96 -32.33
C GLU A 119 -14.32 2.41 -32.87
N GLU A 120 -13.21 2.83 -32.26
CA GLU A 120 -11.82 2.42 -32.59
C GLU A 120 -11.35 1.24 -31.75
N ALA A 121 -12.09 0.89 -30.68
CA ALA A 121 -11.72 -0.20 -29.77
C ALA A 121 -11.83 -1.56 -30.45
N ARG A 122 -10.76 -2.37 -30.32
CA ARG A 122 -10.64 -3.72 -30.91
C ARG A 122 -9.88 -4.65 -29.98
N PRO A 123 -10.16 -5.98 -30.04
CA PRO A 123 -9.48 -6.97 -29.16
C PRO A 123 -7.96 -7.08 -29.40
N ASP A 124 -7.48 -6.63 -30.56
CA ASP A 124 -6.05 -6.58 -30.93
C ASP A 124 -5.48 -5.16 -30.92
N GLY A 125 -6.28 -4.17 -30.52
CA GLY A 125 -5.93 -2.76 -30.51
C GLY A 125 -5.17 -2.30 -29.25
N PRO A 126 -4.82 -1.01 -29.20
CA PRO A 126 -4.20 -0.41 -28.03
C PRO A 126 -5.05 -0.58 -26.76
N PHE A 127 -4.40 -0.92 -25.66
CA PHE A 127 -5.03 -1.16 -24.35
C PHE A 127 -6.05 -2.30 -24.32
N SER A 128 -6.06 -3.19 -25.33
CA SER A 128 -6.83 -4.43 -25.28
C SER A 128 -6.23 -5.42 -24.26
N ALA A 129 -7.01 -6.44 -23.90
CA ALA A 129 -6.55 -7.53 -23.05
C ALA A 129 -5.27 -8.17 -23.62
N LEU A 130 -5.24 -8.41 -24.95
CA LEU A 130 -4.08 -8.97 -25.64
C LEU A 130 -2.85 -8.04 -25.59
N ASP A 131 -3.03 -6.74 -25.82
CA ASP A 131 -1.94 -5.75 -25.79
C ASP A 131 -1.29 -5.68 -24.40
N VAL A 132 -2.10 -5.79 -23.36
CA VAL A 132 -1.62 -5.81 -21.95
C VAL A 132 -0.96 -7.14 -21.62
N ALA A 133 -1.61 -8.27 -21.90
CA ALA A 133 -1.12 -9.61 -21.54
C ALA A 133 0.19 -10.00 -22.27
N THR A 134 0.38 -9.53 -23.50
CA THR A 134 1.59 -9.81 -24.29
C THR A 134 2.73 -8.83 -24.06
N ALA A 135 2.58 -7.91 -23.11
CA ALA A 135 3.55 -6.84 -22.80
C ALA A 135 3.84 -5.88 -23.98
N ASN A 136 3.02 -5.88 -25.04
CA ASN A 136 3.17 -4.91 -26.14
C ASN A 136 2.99 -3.48 -25.65
N LEU A 137 2.03 -3.27 -24.75
CA LEU A 137 1.80 -1.96 -24.12
C LEU A 137 3.03 -1.46 -23.38
N SER A 138 3.72 -2.31 -22.62
CA SER A 138 4.92 -1.91 -21.88
C SER A 138 6.10 -1.55 -22.80
N ARG A 139 6.19 -2.17 -23.96
CA ARG A 139 7.19 -1.80 -25.01
C ARG A 139 6.85 -0.46 -25.65
N ARG A 140 5.57 -0.18 -25.91
CA ARG A 140 5.09 1.07 -26.51
C ARG A 140 5.17 2.24 -25.53
N LEU A 141 4.82 2.01 -24.28
CA LEU A 141 4.76 3.03 -23.21
C LEU A 141 5.68 2.70 -22.02
N PRO A 142 6.98 2.52 -22.20
CA PRO A 142 7.89 2.04 -21.15
C PRO A 142 7.92 2.96 -19.93
N LYS A 143 7.64 4.26 -20.09
CA LYS A 143 7.57 5.23 -19.00
C LYS A 143 6.42 4.95 -18.03
N TRP A 144 5.34 4.27 -18.46
CA TRP A 144 4.21 3.91 -17.61
C TRP A 144 4.57 2.80 -16.62
N PHE A 145 5.52 1.94 -17.00
CA PHE A 145 5.96 0.75 -16.26
C PHE A 145 7.23 0.98 -15.43
N ASP A 146 7.61 2.25 -15.22
CA ASP A 146 8.81 2.59 -14.46
C ASP A 146 8.72 2.09 -13.01
N VAL A 147 9.55 1.10 -12.70
CA VAL A 147 9.61 0.47 -11.37
C VAL A 147 9.97 1.48 -10.27
N LYS A 148 10.74 2.53 -10.59
CA LYS A 148 11.13 3.57 -9.61
C LYS A 148 9.94 4.42 -9.16
N ALA A 149 8.84 4.42 -9.93
CA ALA A 149 7.62 5.14 -9.58
C ALA A 149 6.70 4.36 -8.63
N ARG A 150 7.00 3.10 -8.31
CA ARG A 150 6.23 2.28 -7.38
C ARG A 150 6.28 2.84 -5.96
N VAL A 151 5.18 2.63 -5.21
CA VAL A 151 5.09 3.12 -3.82
C VAL A 151 6.14 2.49 -2.91
N ASP A 152 6.42 1.19 -3.06
CA ASP A 152 7.44 0.49 -2.27
C ASP A 152 8.83 1.12 -2.44
N ARG A 153 9.20 1.48 -3.67
CA ARG A 153 10.48 2.14 -3.96
C ARG A 153 10.54 3.57 -3.42
N LYS A 154 9.44 4.30 -3.57
CA LYS A 154 9.33 5.67 -3.06
C LYS A 154 9.38 5.71 -1.53
N LEU A 155 8.58 4.86 -0.90
CA LEU A 155 8.53 4.76 0.55
C LEU A 155 9.88 4.33 1.14
N LEU A 156 10.52 3.30 0.57
CA LEU A 156 11.84 2.84 1.00
C LEU A 156 12.91 3.94 0.88
N ALA A 157 12.94 4.64 -0.26
CA ALA A 157 13.90 5.74 -0.45
C ALA A 157 13.68 6.87 0.57
N ASN A 158 12.43 7.22 0.82
CA ASN A 158 12.07 8.25 1.80
C ASN A 158 12.42 7.83 3.24
N LEU A 159 12.11 6.59 3.61
CA LEU A 159 12.45 6.00 4.89
C LEU A 159 13.96 5.98 5.13
N SER A 160 14.73 5.47 4.17
CA SER A 160 16.20 5.41 4.29
C SER A 160 16.82 6.79 4.46
N THR A 161 16.32 7.79 3.73
CA THR A 161 16.77 9.18 3.89
C THR A 161 16.37 9.77 5.24
N THR A 162 15.16 9.46 5.71
CA THR A 162 14.68 9.92 7.03
C THR A 162 15.51 9.32 8.15
N VAL A 163 15.78 8.01 8.12
CA VAL A 163 16.65 7.35 9.11
C VAL A 163 18.04 7.96 9.13
N SER A 164 18.62 8.26 7.95
CA SER A 164 19.94 8.92 7.89
C SER A 164 19.89 10.30 8.56
N LYS A 165 18.94 11.15 8.19
CA LYS A 165 18.79 12.49 8.78
C LYS A 165 18.50 12.44 10.28
N LEU A 166 17.67 11.53 10.75
CA LEU A 166 17.40 11.32 12.16
C LEU A 166 18.67 10.88 12.92
N SER A 167 19.46 9.99 12.31
CA SER A 167 20.75 9.57 12.89
C SER A 167 21.74 10.73 13.02
N ASP A 168 21.74 11.66 12.07
CA ASP A 168 22.65 12.80 12.06
C ASP A 168 22.16 13.92 13.02
N ASP A 169 20.90 14.30 12.93
CA ASP A 169 20.36 15.52 13.55
C ASP A 169 19.30 15.24 14.63
N GLY A 170 18.66 14.07 14.63
CA GLY A 170 17.53 13.74 15.51
C GLY A 170 17.93 13.44 16.95
N TYR A 171 19.17 13.00 17.19
CA TYR A 171 19.66 12.53 18.49
C TYR A 171 20.97 13.22 18.93
N PRO A 172 21.03 14.54 19.04
CA PRO A 172 22.28 15.26 19.31
C PRO A 172 22.92 14.94 20.67
N LYS A 173 22.13 14.47 21.63
CA LYS A 173 22.62 14.08 22.98
C LYS A 173 23.15 12.67 23.05
N VAL A 174 22.99 11.86 22.00
CA VAL A 174 23.49 10.47 21.93
C VAL A 174 24.85 10.48 21.24
N ALA A 175 25.93 10.15 22.01
CA ALA A 175 27.29 10.23 21.49
C ALA A 175 27.61 9.22 20.39
N SER A 176 27.12 7.98 20.52
CA SER A 176 27.42 6.89 19.58
C SER A 176 26.60 7.01 18.29
N GLY A 177 27.26 7.12 17.13
CA GLY A 177 26.62 7.10 15.83
C GLY A 177 25.86 5.78 15.54
N LYS A 178 26.38 4.65 16.01
CA LYS A 178 25.70 3.35 15.92
C LYS A 178 24.39 3.35 16.71
N GLU A 179 24.41 3.91 17.92
CA GLU A 179 23.20 4.00 18.75
C GLU A 179 22.19 5.00 18.19
N ARG A 180 22.63 6.16 17.68
CA ARG A 180 21.73 7.10 16.97
C ARG A 180 21.02 6.43 15.81
N ARG A 181 21.76 5.66 14.99
CA ARG A 181 21.22 4.91 13.87
C ARG A 181 20.15 3.92 14.33
N ARG A 182 20.45 3.13 15.36
CA ARG A 182 19.53 2.14 15.94
C ARG A 182 18.25 2.80 16.47
N LEU A 183 18.36 3.92 17.18
CA LEU A 183 17.21 4.68 17.66
C LEU A 183 16.36 5.20 16.50
N ALA A 184 16.98 5.71 15.45
CA ALA A 184 16.27 6.19 14.25
C ALA A 184 15.52 5.06 13.53
N GLU A 185 16.12 3.88 13.41
CA GLU A 185 15.48 2.70 12.80
C GLU A 185 14.29 2.22 13.65
N LEU A 186 14.45 2.10 14.95
CA LEU A 186 13.37 1.73 15.86
C LEU A 186 12.22 2.75 15.83
N LEU A 187 12.55 4.05 15.87
CA LEU A 187 11.58 5.13 15.78
C LEU A 187 10.75 5.02 14.50
N MET A 188 11.41 4.86 13.35
CA MET A 188 10.71 4.75 12.06
C MET A 188 9.86 3.48 11.97
N GLY A 189 10.30 2.37 12.55
CA GLY A 189 9.50 1.15 12.67
C GLY A 189 8.21 1.39 13.45
N GLN A 190 8.30 2.06 14.61
CA GLN A 190 7.13 2.43 15.42
C GLN A 190 6.19 3.38 14.66
N VAL A 191 6.73 4.42 14.01
CA VAL A 191 5.94 5.37 13.21
C VAL A 191 5.16 4.66 12.10
N LEU A 192 5.81 3.76 11.36
CA LEU A 192 5.15 2.99 10.30
C LEU A 192 4.05 2.09 10.83
N PHE A 193 4.32 1.39 11.91
CA PHE A 193 3.36 0.48 12.52
C PHE A 193 2.13 1.21 13.05
N VAL A 194 2.34 2.29 13.80
CA VAL A 194 1.22 3.09 14.33
C VAL A 194 0.41 3.69 13.18
N SER A 195 1.07 4.27 12.17
CA SER A 195 0.38 4.80 10.99
C SER A 195 -0.42 3.73 10.25
N TYR A 196 0.09 2.49 10.17
CA TYR A 196 -0.64 1.37 9.60
C TYR A 196 -1.90 1.03 10.41
N LEU A 197 -1.77 0.93 11.73
CA LEU A 197 -2.91 0.63 12.63
C LEU A 197 -3.98 1.73 12.59
N GLU A 198 -3.56 2.99 12.57
CA GLU A 198 -4.46 4.16 12.49
C GLU A 198 -5.20 4.20 11.14
N HIS A 199 -4.50 4.07 10.02
CA HIS A 199 -5.12 4.13 8.70
C HIS A 199 -6.02 2.92 8.40
N ARG A 200 -5.79 1.77 9.04
CA ARG A 200 -6.65 0.58 8.97
C ARG A 200 -7.80 0.60 9.96
N GLU A 201 -7.98 1.68 10.72
CA GLU A 201 -8.99 1.83 11.77
C GLU A 201 -8.91 0.78 12.89
N ILE A 202 -7.78 0.05 13.00
CA ILE A 202 -7.51 -0.86 14.12
C ILE A 202 -7.32 -0.02 15.39
N VAL A 203 -6.54 1.05 15.28
CA VAL A 203 -6.41 2.12 16.29
C VAL A 203 -7.21 3.34 15.81
N GLY A 204 -8.49 3.11 15.50
CA GLY A 204 -9.40 4.11 14.99
C GLY A 204 -9.95 5.06 16.07
N THR A 205 -10.89 5.91 15.68
CA THR A 205 -11.48 6.93 16.56
C THR A 205 -12.02 6.35 17.86
N THR A 206 -12.74 5.22 17.81
CA THR A 206 -13.31 4.57 18.99
C THR A 206 -12.23 4.07 19.96
N TYR A 207 -11.15 3.49 19.44
CA TYR A 207 -10.02 3.07 20.26
C TYR A 207 -9.38 4.26 20.95
N ARG A 208 -9.06 5.31 20.20
CA ARG A 208 -8.41 6.52 20.71
C ARG A 208 -9.25 7.23 21.77
N GLN A 209 -10.56 7.33 21.56
CA GLN A 209 -11.50 7.90 22.57
C GLN A 209 -11.51 7.08 23.86
N ARG A 210 -11.55 5.75 23.77
CA ARG A 210 -11.54 4.86 24.94
C ARG A 210 -10.26 4.96 25.76
N ARG A 211 -9.13 5.18 25.08
CA ARG A 211 -7.79 5.27 25.69
C ARG A 211 -7.35 6.71 25.97
N GLU A 212 -8.18 7.69 25.63
CA GLU A 212 -7.89 9.14 25.78
C GLU A 212 -6.57 9.56 25.10
N VAL A 213 -6.27 8.97 23.93
CA VAL A 213 -5.07 9.27 23.17
C VAL A 213 -5.39 9.94 21.83
N ALA A 214 -4.52 10.84 21.40
CA ALA A 214 -4.62 11.50 20.10
C ALA A 214 -3.90 10.69 19.00
N GLU A 215 -4.18 11.06 17.75
CA GLU A 215 -3.52 10.50 16.57
C GLU A 215 -2.02 10.83 16.56
N LEU A 216 -1.19 9.88 16.14
CA LEU A 216 0.27 10.02 16.12
C LEU A 216 0.74 11.26 15.38
N HIS A 217 0.18 11.54 14.19
CA HIS A 217 0.58 12.71 13.40
C HIS A 217 0.32 14.03 14.14
N GLY A 218 -0.81 14.15 14.84
CA GLY A 218 -1.13 15.31 15.68
C GLY A 218 -0.13 15.47 16.82
N LEU A 219 0.18 14.38 17.53
CA LEU A 219 1.15 14.36 18.63
C LEU A 219 2.57 14.73 18.16
N VAL A 220 3.00 14.21 17.00
CA VAL A 220 4.30 14.55 16.40
C VAL A 220 4.35 16.03 16.01
N THR A 221 3.30 16.54 15.37
CA THR A 221 3.23 17.95 14.96
C THR A 221 3.31 18.91 16.15
N GLN A 222 2.76 18.52 17.30
CA GLN A 222 2.78 19.31 18.54
C GLN A 222 3.99 19.02 19.43
N HIS A 223 4.90 18.14 19.02
CA HIS A 223 6.03 17.64 19.83
C HIS A 223 5.58 17.10 21.22
N HIS A 224 4.39 16.51 21.28
CA HIS A 224 3.72 16.10 22.52
C HIS A 224 4.23 14.75 23.02
N ARG A 225 5.42 14.74 23.66
CA ARG A 225 6.16 13.54 24.09
C ARG A 225 5.36 12.62 24.99
N ASP A 226 4.67 13.18 26.00
CA ASP A 226 3.90 12.39 26.96
C ASP A 226 2.70 11.71 26.30
N GLY A 227 2.02 12.39 25.35
CA GLY A 227 0.96 11.80 24.57
C GLY A 227 1.42 10.64 23.69
N ILE A 228 2.60 10.78 23.07
CA ILE A 228 3.21 9.70 22.28
C ILE A 228 3.56 8.52 23.19
N ARG A 229 4.18 8.77 24.34
CA ARG A 229 4.49 7.71 25.31
C ARG A 229 3.22 6.96 25.72
N THR A 230 2.16 7.68 26.09
CA THR A 230 0.88 7.09 26.44
C THR A 230 0.33 6.23 25.31
N LEU A 231 0.37 6.70 24.06
CA LEU A 231 -0.07 5.94 22.89
C LEU A 231 0.75 4.65 22.72
N ILE A 232 2.07 4.74 22.76
CA ILE A 232 2.97 3.58 22.62
C ILE A 232 2.79 2.57 23.75
N ASP A 233 2.61 3.02 24.99
CA ASP A 233 2.38 2.15 26.16
C ASP A 233 1.06 1.38 26.02
N TRP A 234 0.00 2.02 25.57
CA TRP A 234 -1.26 1.33 25.28
C TRP A 234 -1.13 0.32 24.14
N LEU A 235 -0.45 0.70 23.06
CA LEU A 235 -0.21 -0.23 21.95
C LEU A 235 0.64 -1.43 22.36
N ARG A 236 1.65 -1.23 23.21
CA ARG A 236 2.44 -2.32 23.79
C ARG A 236 1.58 -3.26 24.62
N SER A 237 0.70 -2.71 25.45
CA SER A 237 -0.21 -3.50 26.28
C SER A 237 -1.20 -4.32 25.46
N ASP A 238 -1.75 -3.73 24.39
CA ASP A 238 -2.84 -4.33 23.64
C ASP A 238 -2.36 -5.28 22.52
N PHE A 239 -1.17 -5.03 21.95
CA PHE A 239 -0.62 -5.78 20.80
C PHE A 239 0.63 -6.63 21.13
N ASN A 240 1.11 -6.62 22.38
CA ASN A 240 2.24 -7.43 22.87
C ASN A 240 3.48 -7.41 21.93
N GLY A 241 3.83 -6.24 21.41
CA GLY A 241 4.91 -6.10 20.45
C GLY A 241 6.23 -5.70 21.09
N ASP A 242 7.22 -6.58 21.10
CA ASP A 242 8.58 -6.29 21.63
C ASP A 242 9.23 -5.08 20.96
N PHE A 243 8.95 -4.85 19.68
CA PHE A 243 9.50 -3.70 18.95
C PHE A 243 8.89 -2.35 19.36
N LEU A 244 7.75 -2.34 20.06
CA LEU A 244 7.20 -1.13 20.67
C LEU A 244 8.03 -0.63 21.86
N GLY A 245 9.11 -1.33 22.17
CA GLY A 245 10.15 -0.88 23.10
C GLY A 245 10.03 -1.46 24.50
N GLY A 246 11.13 -1.96 25.04
CA GLY A 246 11.34 -2.18 26.47
C GLY A 246 12.16 -1.01 27.05
N ASP A 247 12.17 -0.90 28.36
CA ASP A 247 12.61 0.25 29.17
C ASP A 247 14.02 0.83 28.92
N ARG A 248 14.87 0.20 28.13
CA ARG A 248 16.28 0.62 28.02
C ARG A 248 16.57 1.57 26.87
N HIS A 249 15.72 1.70 25.86
CA HIS A 249 16.01 2.47 24.64
C HIS A 249 14.75 3.01 23.96
N ASP A 250 13.96 3.81 24.69
CA ASP A 250 12.85 4.53 24.11
C ASP A 250 13.36 5.60 23.12
N PRO A 251 13.09 5.44 21.81
CA PRO A 251 13.59 6.37 20.81
C PRO A 251 12.96 7.77 20.92
N TRP A 252 11.81 7.91 21.55
CA TRP A 252 11.11 9.18 21.71
C TRP A 252 11.70 10.07 22.79
N THR A 253 12.22 9.46 23.87
CA THR A 253 12.79 10.22 24.99
C THR A 253 14.04 11.03 24.59
N ALA A 254 14.89 10.46 23.76
CA ALA A 254 16.14 11.10 23.32
C ALA A 254 15.96 11.97 22.05
N LEU A 255 14.80 11.93 21.42
CA LEU A 255 14.52 12.64 20.16
C LEU A 255 14.53 14.17 20.40
N SER A 256 15.24 14.91 19.58
CA SER A 256 15.25 16.38 19.60
C SER A 256 14.04 16.99 18.89
N ASP A 257 13.82 18.29 19.04
CA ASP A 257 12.77 19.00 18.30
C ASP A 257 13.03 18.97 16.79
N ALA A 258 14.29 19.07 16.35
CA ALA A 258 14.66 18.84 14.96
C ALA A 258 14.28 17.44 14.46
N GLY A 259 14.40 16.42 15.32
CA GLY A 259 13.93 15.08 15.03
C GLY A 259 12.40 15.00 14.86
N PHE A 260 11.63 15.71 15.67
CA PHE A 260 10.17 15.83 15.49
C PHE A 260 9.81 16.52 14.18
N ASP A 261 10.54 17.58 13.81
CA ASP A 261 10.33 18.26 12.52
C ASP A 261 10.60 17.33 11.32
N LEU A 262 11.65 16.50 11.41
CA LEU A 262 11.93 15.49 10.38
C LEU A 262 10.82 14.44 10.28
N LEU A 263 10.29 13.96 11.41
CA LEU A 263 9.14 13.04 11.43
C LEU A 263 7.89 13.68 10.83
N ASN A 264 7.61 14.94 11.18
CA ASN A 264 6.47 15.68 10.64
C ASN A 264 6.59 15.83 9.11
N GLN A 265 7.78 16.14 8.59
CA GLN A 265 8.04 16.16 7.15
C GLN A 265 7.78 14.80 6.50
N PHE A 266 8.25 13.71 7.12
CA PHE A 266 8.00 12.35 6.63
C PHE A 266 6.50 12.01 6.61
N LEU A 267 5.78 12.26 7.69
CA LEU A 267 4.34 12.00 7.81
C LEU A 267 3.51 12.84 6.83
N ARG A 268 3.93 14.07 6.54
CA ARG A 268 3.38 14.92 5.46
C ARG A 268 3.83 14.52 4.07
N ARG A 269 4.59 13.41 3.96
CA ARG A 269 5.10 12.89 2.71
C ARG A 269 5.95 13.88 1.91
N THR A 270 6.76 14.63 2.60
CA THR A 270 7.83 15.39 1.96
C THR A 270 8.87 14.42 1.37
N ASP A 271 9.33 14.65 0.15
CA ASP A 271 10.53 13.97 -0.37
C ASP A 271 11.71 14.40 0.49
N MET A 272 12.17 13.48 1.34
CA MET A 272 13.18 13.79 2.37
C MET A 272 14.55 14.12 1.78
N ARG A 273 14.79 13.79 0.51
CA ARG A 273 16.02 14.13 -0.21
C ARG A 273 16.01 15.55 -0.76
N THR A 274 14.87 15.97 -1.33
CA THR A 274 14.77 17.26 -2.02
C THR A 274 14.05 18.33 -1.18
N GLY A 275 13.38 17.95 -0.10
CA GLY A 275 12.53 18.87 0.68
C GLY A 275 11.20 19.23 0.01
N GLN A 276 10.91 18.65 -1.16
CA GLN A 276 9.70 18.94 -1.89
C GLN A 276 8.50 18.22 -1.26
N GLY A 277 7.49 18.96 -0.83
CA GLY A 277 6.22 18.40 -0.40
C GLY A 277 5.50 17.70 -1.54
N ASP A 278 4.90 16.56 -1.25
CA ASP A 278 4.06 15.84 -2.21
C ASP A 278 2.60 16.27 -2.05
N PHE A 279 1.81 16.10 -3.11
CA PHE A 279 0.40 16.53 -3.12
C PHE A 279 -0.55 15.50 -2.50
N TRP A 280 -0.05 14.31 -2.09
CA TRP A 280 -0.84 13.25 -1.48
C TRP A 280 -0.01 12.44 -0.49
N ASN A 281 -0.66 11.90 0.53
CA ASN A 281 -0.01 11.12 1.59
C ASN A 281 0.10 9.63 1.22
N TYR A 282 1.00 8.90 1.89
CA TYR A 282 0.92 7.45 1.94
C TYR A 282 -0.40 7.08 2.62
N ASP A 283 -1.14 6.17 2.00
CA ASP A 283 -2.37 5.66 2.57
C ASP A 283 -2.15 4.19 2.93
N PHE A 284 -1.81 3.96 4.19
CA PHE A 284 -1.52 2.61 4.69
C PHE A 284 -2.76 1.71 4.75
N SER A 285 -3.98 2.25 4.56
CA SER A 285 -5.16 1.43 4.40
C SER A 285 -5.15 0.62 3.10
N TYR A 286 -4.40 1.09 2.10
CA TYR A 286 -4.23 0.42 0.80
C TYR A 286 -2.86 -0.23 0.62
N ILE A 287 -1.84 0.19 1.37
CA ILE A 287 -0.50 -0.41 1.27
C ILE A 287 -0.55 -1.84 1.84
N PRO A 288 -0.17 -2.88 1.07
CA PRO A 288 -0.14 -4.25 1.58
C PRO A 288 0.80 -4.41 2.78
N VAL A 289 0.41 -5.25 3.74
CA VAL A 289 1.23 -5.51 4.94
C VAL A 289 2.57 -6.15 4.59
N GLU A 290 2.61 -6.96 3.56
CA GLU A 290 3.82 -7.61 3.04
C GLU A 290 4.87 -6.58 2.58
N LEU A 291 4.40 -5.44 2.07
CA LEU A 291 5.29 -4.35 1.69
C LEU A 291 5.93 -3.73 2.93
N LEU A 292 5.18 -3.54 4.00
CA LEU A 292 5.70 -3.02 5.27
C LEU A 292 6.68 -3.99 5.92
N SER A 293 6.35 -5.29 5.93
CA SER A 293 7.23 -6.34 6.43
C SER A 293 8.56 -6.36 5.66
N GLY A 294 8.51 -6.34 4.33
CA GLY A 294 9.71 -6.27 3.49
C GLY A 294 10.50 -4.96 3.61
N LEU A 295 9.86 -3.86 4.02
CA LEU A 295 10.56 -2.61 4.35
C LEU A 295 11.26 -2.73 5.70
N TYR A 296 10.59 -3.29 6.71
CA TYR A 296 11.16 -3.51 8.04
C TYR A 296 12.40 -4.41 7.97
N GLU A 297 12.32 -5.52 7.24
CA GLU A 297 13.43 -6.43 7.00
C GLU A 297 14.68 -5.71 6.45
N LYS A 298 14.49 -4.73 5.55
CA LYS A 298 15.60 -3.94 4.98
C LYS A 298 16.25 -2.95 5.94
N PHE A 299 15.62 -2.62 7.06
CA PHE A 299 16.22 -1.80 8.11
C PHE A 299 17.07 -2.60 9.08
N LEU A 300 16.84 -3.92 9.18
CA LEU A 300 17.66 -4.78 10.00
C LEU A 300 19.01 -5.04 9.34
N THR A 301 20.08 -4.99 10.11
CA THR A 301 21.38 -5.45 9.62
C THR A 301 21.35 -6.98 9.42
N PRO A 302 22.21 -7.55 8.56
CA PRO A 302 22.29 -9.00 8.40
C PRO A 302 22.49 -9.77 9.72
N GLU A 303 23.21 -9.17 10.66
CA GLU A 303 23.43 -9.77 12.01
C GLU A 303 22.16 -9.72 12.86
N GLN A 304 21.37 -8.62 12.78
CA GLN A 304 20.08 -8.51 13.45
C GLN A 304 19.06 -9.47 12.83
N GLN A 305 18.99 -9.54 11.49
CA GLN A 305 18.12 -10.49 10.78
C GLN A 305 18.41 -11.93 11.19
N ALA A 306 19.69 -12.31 11.24
CA ALA A 306 20.10 -13.65 11.65
C ALA A 306 19.79 -13.94 13.13
N LYS A 307 19.93 -12.95 14.01
CA LYS A 307 19.68 -13.10 15.45
C LYS A 307 18.18 -13.17 15.77
N GLU A 308 17.37 -12.38 15.08
CA GLU A 308 15.94 -12.27 15.32
C GLU A 308 15.12 -13.24 14.45
N GLY A 309 15.79 -13.96 13.51
CA GLY A 309 15.10 -14.84 12.54
C GLY A 309 14.15 -14.08 11.61
N ALA A 310 14.34 -12.75 11.48
CA ALA A 310 13.45 -11.86 10.77
C ALA A 310 13.61 -11.97 9.25
N TYR A 311 13.17 -13.09 8.70
CA TYR A 311 13.07 -13.33 7.27
C TYR A 311 11.60 -13.43 6.88
N TYR A 312 11.15 -12.46 6.11
CA TYR A 312 9.78 -12.48 5.60
C TYR A 312 9.61 -13.54 4.51
N THR A 313 8.65 -14.42 4.70
CA THR A 313 8.30 -15.41 3.66
C THR A 313 7.52 -14.72 2.54
N PRO A 314 8.00 -14.76 1.29
CA PRO A 314 7.27 -14.18 0.16
C PRO A 314 5.85 -14.75 0.07
N ARG A 315 4.86 -13.88 -0.21
CA ARG A 315 3.43 -14.23 -0.24
C ARG A 315 3.12 -15.51 -1.00
N ASN A 316 3.68 -15.66 -2.21
CA ASN A 316 3.44 -16.84 -3.03
C ASN A 316 3.96 -18.15 -2.38
N LEU A 317 5.07 -18.05 -1.64
CA LEU A 317 5.62 -19.20 -0.92
C LEU A 317 4.78 -19.52 0.32
N ALA A 318 4.35 -18.50 1.06
CA ALA A 318 3.46 -18.66 2.19
C ALA A 318 2.12 -19.30 1.76
N MET A 319 1.53 -18.83 0.66
CA MET A 319 0.32 -19.40 0.09
C MET A 319 0.51 -20.87 -0.34
N LEU A 320 1.61 -21.17 -1.03
CA LEU A 320 1.91 -22.54 -1.40
C LEU A 320 2.00 -23.46 -0.16
N ALA A 321 2.63 -22.99 0.92
CA ALA A 321 2.74 -23.75 2.16
C ALA A 321 1.36 -23.96 2.81
N VAL A 322 0.51 -22.92 2.84
CA VAL A 322 -0.86 -23.01 3.35
C VAL A 322 -1.70 -23.95 2.50
N ASP A 323 -1.67 -23.82 1.17
CA ASP A 323 -2.40 -24.71 0.26
C ASP A 323 -1.99 -26.18 0.47
N GLN A 324 -0.69 -26.45 0.59
CA GLN A 324 -0.20 -27.80 0.86
C GLN A 324 -0.66 -28.33 2.23
N ALA A 325 -0.66 -27.48 3.26
CA ALA A 325 -1.12 -27.87 4.60
C ALA A 325 -2.61 -28.25 4.61
N PHE A 326 -3.43 -27.54 3.84
CA PHE A 326 -4.87 -27.75 3.78
C PHE A 326 -5.34 -28.76 2.73
N MET A 327 -4.48 -29.20 1.81
CA MET A 327 -4.85 -30.20 0.78
C MET A 327 -5.43 -31.50 1.36
N ALA A 328 -5.03 -31.90 2.56
CA ALA A 328 -5.50 -33.09 3.22
C ALA A 328 -6.76 -32.89 4.09
N SER A 329 -7.17 -31.63 4.31
CA SER A 329 -8.35 -31.33 5.13
C SER A 329 -9.61 -31.25 4.28
N PRO A 330 -10.69 -31.98 4.62
CA PRO A 330 -11.96 -31.89 3.91
C PRO A 330 -12.70 -30.55 4.15
N ASP A 331 -12.45 -29.88 5.28
CA ASP A 331 -13.01 -28.59 5.63
C ASP A 331 -11.99 -27.76 6.41
N PRO A 332 -11.12 -27.02 5.71
CA PRO A 332 -10.06 -26.24 6.36
C PRO A 332 -10.59 -25.08 7.23
N ILE A 333 -11.83 -24.64 7.05
CA ILE A 333 -12.45 -23.57 7.86
C ILE A 333 -12.84 -24.07 9.25
N ALA A 334 -13.17 -25.35 9.37
CA ALA A 334 -13.56 -25.98 10.63
C ALA A 334 -12.37 -26.48 11.47
N GLU A 335 -11.15 -26.44 10.94
CA GLU A 335 -9.97 -26.94 11.61
C GLU A 335 -9.38 -25.96 12.63
N THR A 336 -8.81 -26.50 13.69
CA THR A 336 -7.97 -25.72 14.62
C THR A 336 -6.57 -25.64 14.04
N ILE A 337 -6.11 -24.41 13.78
CA ILE A 337 -4.80 -24.15 13.19
C ILE A 337 -3.80 -23.82 14.30
N PHE A 338 -2.67 -24.52 14.31
CA PHE A 338 -1.55 -24.22 15.18
C PHE A 338 -0.30 -23.94 14.34
N ASP A 339 0.23 -22.73 14.45
CA ASP A 339 1.53 -22.37 13.90
C ASP A 339 2.57 -22.43 15.01
N GLY A 340 3.42 -23.45 14.97
CA GLY A 340 4.46 -23.67 15.97
C GLY A 340 5.70 -22.78 15.82
N ALA A 341 5.73 -21.92 14.79
CA ALA A 341 6.83 -21.00 14.50
C ALA A 341 6.50 -19.53 14.85
N CYS A 342 5.27 -19.25 15.28
CA CYS A 342 4.84 -17.92 15.74
C CYS A 342 5.10 -17.68 17.21
#